data_d93ecdc91584872136e54fa798326926
#
_entry.id   d93ecdc91584872136e54fa798326926
#
_cell.length_a   1.000
_cell.length_b   1.000
_cell.length_c   1.000
_cell.angle_alpha   90.00
_cell.angle_beta   90.00
_cell.angle_gamma   90.00
#
_symmetry.space_group_name_H-M   'P 1'
#
loop_
_entity.id
_entity.type
_entity.pdbx_description
1 polymer ?
#
loop_
_entity_poly.entity_id
_entity_poly.type
_entity_poly.pdbx_seq_one_letter_code
_entity_poly.pdbx_strand_id
1 'polypeptide(L)'
;MTKSTVVSEKAAIKSRARKYLARGEWKKALREFQHLVRSDPTDFRACLKVGDLLQKLGKSDEAVAQYKTLAHQYMAEGFFFKALSLSKIVRRIDPSQDDIQDALARICAEGDDAPPDGADRQLIRKRLREIPLFSDLKPAELRDMMDRLTIRRAAEGDFVCKEGDPGDSIFFVSAGEVEVLKYMKRNQQDAHLSRLSEGDFFGEFGFFSDRKRHASVRALTDLEVLEISKENLDTLTVSHPRMRNILLNFYKKRVIDTLLAFSPLFGCLPPDQRALLVSRFTLRRLGENRVIFEEGAPPTSFFVIKQGEVEVSTSEKDREKVTLAILKQGDFFGEISLILKQPRMASVRTTKATELLELKQADFEYIVSAYSPIKSALENLAQERLQSTRQILSSQWRHASGTDMV
;
A
#
# COMPACT_ATOMS: atom_id res chain seq x y z
N MET A 1 25.45 8.94 38.85
CA MET A 1 24.46 9.85 38.27
C MET A 1 23.17 9.05 38.02
N THR A 2 22.04 9.50 38.50
CA THR A 2 20.76 8.80 38.39
C THR A 2 20.22 8.94 36.96
N LYS A 3 19.51 7.93 36.45
CA LYS A 3 18.87 7.95 35.09
C LYS A 3 18.06 9.24 34.81
N SER A 4 17.46 9.82 35.82
CA SER A 4 16.67 11.07 35.74
C SER A 4 17.53 12.29 35.39
N THR A 5 18.75 12.40 35.91
CA THR A 5 19.65 13.54 35.65
C THR A 5 20.16 13.53 34.22
N VAL A 6 20.45 12.34 33.65
CA VAL A 6 20.92 12.14 32.25
C VAL A 6 19.82 12.49 31.24
N VAL A 7 18.56 12.14 31.52
CA VAL A 7 17.41 12.44 30.63
C VAL A 7 17.17 13.98 30.63
N SER A 8 17.26 14.63 31.75
CA SER A 8 17.11 16.11 31.86
C SER A 8 18.22 16.86 31.12
N GLU A 9 19.45 16.39 31.20
CA GLU A 9 20.61 16.97 30.51
C GLU A 9 20.49 16.84 28.99
N LYS A 10 20.12 15.63 28.47
CA LYS A 10 19.86 15.41 27.01
C LYS A 10 18.76 16.34 26.51
N ALA A 11 17.67 16.50 27.24
CA ALA A 11 16.58 17.39 26.84
C ALA A 11 17.03 18.85 26.75
N ALA A 12 17.85 19.33 27.71
CA ALA A 12 18.42 20.68 27.72
C ALA A 12 19.34 20.90 26.50
N ILE A 13 20.21 19.93 26.16
CA ILE A 13 21.09 20.01 24.98
C ILE A 13 20.27 20.07 23.71
N LYS A 14 19.25 19.18 23.54
CA LYS A 14 18.33 19.22 22.39
C LYS A 14 17.63 20.56 22.23
N SER A 15 17.18 21.17 23.34
CA SER A 15 16.55 22.48 23.33
C SER A 15 17.51 23.56 22.84
N ARG A 16 18.76 23.60 23.36
CA ARG A 16 19.78 24.56 22.91
C ARG A 16 20.11 24.37 21.43
N ALA A 17 20.32 23.13 21.01
CA ALA A 17 20.61 22.80 19.62
C ALA A 17 19.51 23.32 18.68
N ARG A 18 18.24 23.14 19.02
CA ARG A 18 17.09 23.66 18.25
C ARG A 18 17.07 25.19 18.19
N LYS A 19 17.38 25.87 19.28
CA LYS A 19 17.48 27.35 19.31
C LYS A 19 18.60 27.85 18.37
N TYR A 20 19.76 27.19 18.36
CA TYR A 20 20.84 27.52 17.44
C TYR A 20 20.50 27.26 15.98
N LEU A 21 19.78 26.16 15.68
CA LEU A 21 19.26 25.89 14.34
C LEU A 21 18.31 26.99 13.85
N ALA A 22 17.37 27.42 14.70
CA ALA A 22 16.40 28.46 14.36
C ALA A 22 17.06 29.84 14.11
N ARG A 23 18.25 30.08 14.70
CA ARG A 23 19.02 31.32 14.52
C ARG A 23 20.07 31.24 13.40
N GLY A 24 20.19 30.08 12.68
CA GLY A 24 21.24 29.89 11.68
C GLY A 24 22.64 29.75 12.24
N GLU A 25 22.80 29.57 13.55
CA GLU A 25 24.10 29.44 14.23
C GLU A 25 24.66 28.02 14.07
N TRP A 26 24.93 27.59 12.82
CA TRP A 26 25.22 26.20 12.45
C TRP A 26 26.42 25.61 13.20
N LYS A 27 27.49 26.39 13.44
CA LYS A 27 28.66 25.91 14.20
C LYS A 27 28.33 25.60 15.67
N LYS A 28 27.45 26.39 16.30
CA LYS A 28 27.03 26.15 17.70
C LYS A 28 26.08 24.95 17.75
N ALA A 29 25.12 24.86 16.81
CA ALA A 29 24.23 23.72 16.70
C ALA A 29 25.03 22.41 16.51
N LEU A 30 26.03 22.40 15.65
CA LEU A 30 26.89 21.24 15.43
C LEU A 30 27.58 20.76 16.72
N ARG A 31 28.13 21.66 17.53
CA ARG A 31 28.75 21.29 18.82
C ARG A 31 27.77 20.60 19.77
N GLU A 32 26.55 21.13 19.88
CA GLU A 32 25.52 20.54 20.73
C GLU A 32 25.10 19.14 20.23
N PHE A 33 24.91 18.96 18.92
CA PHE A 33 24.59 17.63 18.36
C PHE A 33 25.76 16.65 18.47
N GLN A 34 27.00 17.09 18.27
CA GLN A 34 28.19 16.26 18.51
C GLN A 34 28.29 15.82 19.98
N HIS A 35 27.91 16.69 20.94
CA HIS A 35 27.83 16.32 22.34
C HIS A 35 26.76 15.25 22.61
N LEU A 36 25.58 15.37 21.97
CA LEU A 36 24.54 14.35 22.06
C LEU A 36 25.02 13.00 21.51
N VAL A 37 25.65 12.99 20.33
CA VAL A 37 26.16 11.75 19.70
C VAL A 37 27.26 11.10 20.56
N ARG A 38 28.14 11.86 21.19
CA ARG A 38 29.13 11.31 22.14
C ARG A 38 28.50 10.68 23.36
N SER A 39 27.40 11.26 23.87
CA SER A 39 26.69 10.74 25.04
C SER A 39 25.76 9.59 24.70
N ASP A 40 25.29 9.52 23.46
CA ASP A 40 24.39 8.48 22.93
C ASP A 40 24.63 8.25 21.43
N PRO A 41 25.54 7.37 21.07
CA PRO A 41 25.81 7.04 19.67
C PRO A 41 24.63 6.39 18.95
N THR A 42 23.60 5.93 19.68
CA THR A 42 22.38 5.32 19.12
C THR A 42 21.26 6.35 18.87
N ASP A 43 21.47 7.63 19.21
CA ASP A 43 20.56 8.71 18.80
C ASP A 43 20.79 9.02 17.30
N PHE A 44 20.26 8.16 16.42
CA PHE A 44 20.40 8.25 14.95
C PHE A 44 19.92 9.59 14.40
N ARG A 45 18.93 10.24 15.07
CA ARG A 45 18.48 11.58 14.68
C ARG A 45 19.54 12.64 14.92
N ALA A 46 20.25 12.54 16.05
CA ALA A 46 21.37 13.44 16.33
C ALA A 46 22.54 13.18 15.37
N CYS A 47 22.85 11.90 15.08
CA CYS A 47 23.89 11.53 14.09
C CYS A 47 23.60 12.12 12.70
N LEU A 48 22.34 12.02 12.23
CA LEU A 48 21.90 12.58 10.96
C LEU A 48 22.08 14.12 10.94
N LYS A 49 21.67 14.79 12.02
CA LYS A 49 21.82 16.26 12.15
C LYS A 49 23.27 16.70 12.15
N VAL A 50 24.19 15.91 12.70
CA VAL A 50 25.64 16.18 12.59
C VAL A 50 26.08 16.17 11.13
N GLY A 51 25.72 15.15 10.35
CA GLY A 51 26.02 15.06 8.92
C GLY A 51 25.44 16.24 8.13
N ASP A 52 24.14 16.58 8.36
CA ASP A 52 23.47 17.71 7.70
C ASP A 52 24.18 19.06 7.98
N LEU A 53 24.60 19.25 9.22
CA LEU A 53 25.28 20.48 9.64
C LEU A 53 26.71 20.57 9.10
N LEU A 54 27.44 19.46 9.03
CA LEU A 54 28.75 19.39 8.40
C LEU A 54 28.65 19.76 6.92
N GLN A 55 27.66 19.22 6.22
CA GLN A 55 27.41 19.57 4.82
C GLN A 55 27.10 21.06 4.63
N LYS A 56 26.20 21.62 5.48
CA LYS A 56 25.88 23.06 5.46
C LYS A 56 27.10 23.96 5.73
N LEU A 57 28.06 23.48 6.48
CA LEU A 57 29.31 24.20 6.80
C LEU A 57 30.41 24.00 5.74
N GLY A 58 30.11 23.27 4.64
CA GLY A 58 31.06 23.00 3.57
C GLY A 58 32.12 21.94 3.92
N LYS A 59 31.93 21.18 5.02
CA LYS A 59 32.83 20.11 5.46
C LYS A 59 32.43 18.78 4.85
N SER A 60 32.58 18.66 3.54
CA SER A 60 32.05 17.53 2.75
C SER A 60 32.64 16.19 3.18
N ASP A 61 33.94 16.09 3.37
CA ASP A 61 34.59 14.82 3.75
C ASP A 61 34.15 14.34 5.14
N GLU A 62 34.04 15.26 6.11
CA GLU A 62 33.55 14.94 7.44
C GLU A 62 32.06 14.52 7.39
N ALA A 63 31.26 15.15 6.53
CA ALA A 63 29.84 14.81 6.33
C ALA A 63 29.70 13.41 5.71
N VAL A 64 30.49 13.08 4.67
CA VAL A 64 30.52 11.75 4.06
C VAL A 64 30.88 10.69 5.09
N ALA A 65 31.94 10.89 5.87
CA ALA A 65 32.35 9.96 6.92
C ALA A 65 31.23 9.73 7.95
N GLN A 66 30.56 10.81 8.39
CA GLN A 66 29.43 10.73 9.32
C GLN A 66 28.24 9.97 8.75
N TYR A 67 27.84 10.25 7.51
CA TYR A 67 26.75 9.56 6.84
C TYR A 67 27.07 8.07 6.59
N LYS A 68 28.31 7.72 6.25
CA LYS A 68 28.76 6.33 6.09
C LYS A 68 28.64 5.57 7.41
N THR A 69 29.15 6.16 8.49
CA THR A 69 29.03 5.55 9.83
C THR A 69 27.57 5.31 10.19
N LEU A 70 26.71 6.30 9.98
CA LEU A 70 25.28 6.18 10.27
C LEU A 70 24.59 5.15 9.35
N ALA A 71 24.97 5.06 8.08
CA ALA A 71 24.43 4.06 7.16
C ALA A 71 24.79 2.64 7.62
N HIS A 72 26.01 2.39 8.08
CA HIS A 72 26.39 1.09 8.66
C HIS A 72 25.59 0.79 9.94
N GLN A 73 25.35 1.78 10.80
CA GLN A 73 24.50 1.59 11.98
C GLN A 73 23.05 1.25 11.57
N TYR A 74 22.50 1.94 10.57
CA TYR A 74 21.18 1.61 10.03
C TYR A 74 21.13 0.20 9.42
N MET A 75 22.17 -0.24 8.72
CA MET A 75 22.26 -1.61 8.24
C MET A 75 22.25 -2.61 9.41
N ALA A 76 23.03 -2.36 10.46
CA ALA A 76 23.07 -3.21 11.64
C ALA A 76 21.70 -3.36 12.32
N GLU A 77 20.89 -2.29 12.34
CA GLU A 77 19.55 -2.30 12.92
C GLU A 77 18.44 -2.71 11.91
N GLY A 78 18.81 -3.08 10.68
CA GLY A 78 17.87 -3.52 9.65
C GLY A 78 17.06 -2.40 8.99
N PHE A 79 17.45 -1.14 9.13
CA PHE A 79 16.78 0.01 8.52
C PHE A 79 17.29 0.24 7.07
N PHE A 80 16.90 -0.67 6.17
CA PHE A 80 17.39 -0.70 4.79
C PHE A 80 17.18 0.63 4.04
N PHE A 81 15.96 1.18 4.05
CA PHE A 81 15.67 2.41 3.31
C PHE A 81 16.43 3.61 3.84
N LYS A 82 16.64 3.70 5.15
CA LYS A 82 17.47 4.77 5.74
C LYS A 82 18.93 4.65 5.30
N ALA A 83 19.48 3.43 5.32
CA ALA A 83 20.83 3.19 4.83
C ALA A 83 20.94 3.54 3.33
N LEU A 84 19.96 3.14 2.52
CA LEU A 84 19.89 3.47 1.10
C LEU A 84 19.77 4.98 0.85
N SER A 85 18.93 5.69 1.62
CA SER A 85 18.85 7.16 1.55
C SER A 85 20.22 7.80 1.82
N LEU A 86 20.93 7.34 2.85
CA LEU A 86 22.26 7.87 3.15
C LEU A 86 23.28 7.57 2.05
N SER A 87 23.25 6.38 1.43
CA SER A 87 24.12 6.08 0.29
C SER A 87 23.89 7.06 -0.87
N LYS A 88 22.64 7.44 -1.14
CA LYS A 88 22.30 8.44 -2.15
C LYS A 88 22.82 9.83 -1.80
N ILE A 89 22.75 10.23 -0.52
CA ILE A 89 23.32 11.51 -0.06
C ILE A 89 24.84 11.51 -0.22
N VAL A 90 25.50 10.43 0.19
CA VAL A 90 26.94 10.26 0.06
C VAL A 90 27.39 10.37 -1.39
N ARG A 91 26.77 9.61 -2.32
CA ARG A 91 27.09 9.65 -3.76
C ARG A 91 26.80 11.01 -4.40
N ARG A 92 25.85 11.79 -3.90
CA ARG A 92 25.62 13.16 -4.38
C ARG A 92 26.74 14.10 -3.95
N ILE A 93 27.37 13.86 -2.79
CA ILE A 93 28.52 14.66 -2.32
C ILE A 93 29.80 14.20 -3.00
N ASP A 94 30.01 12.90 -3.06
CA ASP A 94 31.15 12.25 -3.68
C ASP A 94 30.71 11.04 -4.53
N PRO A 95 30.61 11.19 -5.86
CA PRO A 95 30.16 10.14 -6.77
C PRO A 95 31.01 8.86 -6.77
N SER A 96 32.23 8.88 -6.23
CA SER A 96 33.13 7.72 -6.17
C SER A 96 32.78 6.75 -5.03
N GLN A 97 31.86 7.11 -4.12
CA GLN A 97 31.51 6.34 -2.92
C GLN A 97 30.35 5.38 -3.18
N ASP A 98 30.67 4.16 -3.60
CA ASP A 98 29.67 3.10 -3.88
C ASP A 98 29.59 2.01 -2.79
N ASP A 99 30.48 2.04 -1.81
CA ASP A 99 30.66 0.98 -0.81
C ASP A 99 29.40 0.63 -0.01
N ILE A 100 28.59 1.63 0.38
CA ILE A 100 27.33 1.39 1.11
C ILE A 100 26.32 0.68 0.21
N GLN A 101 26.20 1.12 -1.03
CA GLN A 101 25.25 0.55 -1.98
C GLN A 101 25.65 -0.87 -2.37
N ASP A 102 26.94 -1.11 -2.53
CA ASP A 102 27.50 -2.44 -2.76
C ASP A 102 27.31 -3.37 -1.56
N ALA A 103 27.45 -2.86 -0.35
CA ALA A 103 27.18 -3.61 0.87
C ALA A 103 25.69 -4.00 0.97
N LEU A 104 24.76 -3.05 0.70
CA LEU A 104 23.33 -3.31 0.66
C LEU A 104 22.96 -4.34 -0.41
N ALA A 105 23.51 -4.21 -1.63
CA ALA A 105 23.28 -5.14 -2.72
C ALA A 105 23.79 -6.55 -2.38
N ARG A 106 24.96 -6.68 -1.74
CA ARG A 106 25.49 -7.97 -1.28
C ARG A 106 24.62 -8.64 -0.22
N ILE A 107 24.13 -7.89 0.77
CA ILE A 107 23.24 -8.43 1.81
C ILE A 107 21.97 -9.02 1.19
N CYS A 108 21.46 -8.39 0.12
CA CYS A 108 20.28 -8.87 -0.58
C CYS A 108 20.58 -10.06 -1.52
N ALA A 109 21.83 -10.20 -1.97
CA ALA A 109 22.27 -11.15 -2.98
C ALA A 109 22.46 -12.57 -2.48
N GLU A 110 22.99 -12.71 -1.28
CA GLU A 110 23.33 -13.99 -0.71
C GLU A 110 22.05 -14.70 -0.27
N GLY A 111 21.72 -15.85 -0.90
CA GLY A 111 20.60 -16.73 -0.54
C GLY A 111 20.67 -17.29 0.87
N ASP A 112 19.70 -18.10 1.25
CA ASP A 112 19.62 -18.74 2.59
C ASP A 112 20.82 -19.67 2.91
N ASP A 113 21.60 -20.04 1.89
CA ASP A 113 22.74 -20.98 2.00
C ASP A 113 24.07 -20.31 2.38
N ALA A 114 24.12 -18.98 2.53
CA ALA A 114 25.34 -18.30 2.94
C ALA A 114 25.57 -18.47 4.45
N PRO A 115 26.82 -18.73 4.90
CA PRO A 115 27.11 -18.92 6.32
C PRO A 115 26.66 -17.70 7.14
N PRO A 116 26.19 -17.92 8.39
CA PRO A 116 25.63 -16.85 9.23
C PRO A 116 26.73 -15.93 9.76
N ASP A 117 27.26 -15.06 8.91
CA ASP A 117 28.16 -14.00 9.31
C ASP A 117 27.35 -12.74 9.68
N GLY A 118 27.07 -12.63 10.99
CA GLY A 118 26.53 -11.43 11.63
C GLY A 118 25.00 -11.39 11.76
N ALA A 119 24.54 -11.20 13.01
CA ALA A 119 23.13 -10.99 13.36
C ALA A 119 22.47 -9.86 12.53
N ASP A 120 23.26 -8.88 12.14
CA ASP A 120 22.84 -7.69 11.39
C ASP A 120 22.32 -8.04 9.98
N ARG A 121 22.97 -8.96 9.27
CA ARG A 121 22.57 -9.40 7.93
C ARG A 121 21.24 -10.13 7.93
N GLN A 122 20.99 -10.97 8.94
CA GLN A 122 19.71 -11.69 9.07
C GLN A 122 18.55 -10.73 9.31
N LEU A 123 18.76 -9.68 10.09
CA LEU A 123 17.72 -8.69 10.39
C LEU A 123 17.34 -7.88 9.12
N ILE A 124 18.32 -7.43 8.32
CA ILE A 124 18.06 -6.74 7.06
C ILE A 124 17.31 -7.65 6.09
N ARG A 125 17.76 -8.90 5.93
CA ARG A 125 17.08 -9.88 5.07
C ARG A 125 15.64 -10.12 5.52
N LYS A 126 15.42 -10.29 6.81
CA LYS A 126 14.07 -10.44 7.36
C LYS A 126 13.19 -9.26 7.00
N ARG A 127 13.65 -8.04 7.22
CA ARG A 127 12.90 -6.81 6.88
C ARG A 127 12.70 -6.61 5.38
N LEU A 128 13.68 -6.96 4.54
CA LEU A 128 13.51 -6.91 3.09
C LEU A 128 12.47 -7.91 2.58
N ARG A 129 12.39 -9.09 3.21
CA ARG A 129 11.33 -10.08 2.90
C ARG A 129 9.94 -9.57 3.28
N GLU A 130 9.85 -8.66 4.23
CA GLU A 130 8.60 -7.98 4.61
C GLU A 130 8.16 -6.97 3.53
N ILE A 131 9.05 -6.58 2.60
CA ILE A 131 8.76 -5.72 1.47
C ILE A 131 8.72 -6.57 0.19
N PRO A 132 7.54 -7.04 -0.23
CA PRO A 132 7.39 -8.05 -1.28
C PRO A 132 8.05 -7.68 -2.61
N LEU A 133 8.18 -6.37 -2.89
CA LEU A 133 8.81 -5.89 -4.12
C LEU A 133 10.31 -6.18 -4.15
N PHE A 134 10.99 -6.07 -3.00
CA PHE A 134 12.45 -6.25 -2.93
C PHE A 134 12.86 -7.70 -2.71
N SER A 135 11.99 -8.48 -2.03
CA SER A 135 12.29 -9.90 -1.72
C SER A 135 12.47 -10.77 -2.95
N ASP A 136 11.81 -10.42 -4.05
CA ASP A 136 11.81 -11.22 -5.27
C ASP A 136 12.86 -10.77 -6.30
N LEU A 137 13.60 -9.65 -6.02
CA LEU A 137 14.61 -9.12 -6.93
C LEU A 137 15.95 -9.86 -6.77
N LYS A 138 16.61 -10.09 -7.91
CA LYS A 138 18.01 -10.52 -7.93
C LYS A 138 18.93 -9.34 -7.58
N PRO A 139 20.17 -9.61 -7.16
CA PRO A 139 21.14 -8.57 -6.77
C PRO A 139 21.35 -7.48 -7.82
N ALA A 140 21.50 -7.88 -9.08
CA ALA A 140 21.69 -6.93 -10.18
C ALA A 140 20.43 -6.06 -10.42
N GLU A 141 19.23 -6.67 -10.35
CA GLU A 141 17.96 -5.99 -10.48
C GLU A 141 17.74 -4.97 -9.34
N LEU A 142 18.12 -5.37 -8.12
CA LEU A 142 18.03 -4.51 -6.94
C LEU A 142 19.00 -3.33 -7.05
N ARG A 143 20.25 -3.56 -7.48
CA ARG A 143 21.26 -2.50 -7.67
C ARG A 143 20.77 -1.48 -8.70
N ASP A 144 20.32 -1.93 -9.87
CA ASP A 144 19.76 -1.05 -10.91
C ASP A 144 18.56 -0.25 -10.41
N MET A 145 17.70 -0.87 -9.61
CA MET A 145 16.58 -0.18 -8.98
C MET A 145 17.07 0.86 -7.96
N MET A 146 18.01 0.48 -7.10
CA MET A 146 18.58 1.39 -6.12
C MET A 146 19.23 2.62 -6.79
N ASP A 147 19.89 2.48 -7.93
CA ASP A 147 20.51 3.59 -8.67
C ASP A 147 19.49 4.62 -9.17
N ARG A 148 18.28 4.17 -9.52
CA ARG A 148 17.21 5.00 -10.11
C ARG A 148 16.28 5.64 -9.09
N LEU A 149 16.38 5.26 -7.82
CA LEU A 149 15.64 5.90 -6.74
C LEU A 149 16.19 7.31 -6.47
N THR A 150 15.30 8.26 -6.22
CA THR A 150 15.63 9.63 -5.79
C THR A 150 15.05 9.93 -4.42
N ILE A 151 15.73 10.78 -3.63
CA ILE A 151 15.24 11.19 -2.32
C ILE A 151 14.33 12.40 -2.49
N ARG A 152 13.14 12.33 -1.87
CA ARG A 152 12.23 13.47 -1.72
C ARG A 152 11.90 13.66 -0.24
N ARG A 153 11.88 14.91 0.22
CA ARG A 153 11.56 15.29 1.60
C ARG A 153 10.33 16.18 1.63
N ALA A 154 9.52 16.03 2.66
CA ALA A 154 8.37 16.85 2.94
C ALA A 154 8.31 17.18 4.44
N ALA A 155 7.86 18.38 4.79
CA ALA A 155 7.65 18.75 6.18
C ALA A 155 6.32 18.17 6.71
N GLU A 156 6.17 18.08 8.02
CA GLU A 156 4.89 17.75 8.64
C GLU A 156 3.76 18.65 8.10
N GLY A 157 2.65 18.02 7.70
CA GLY A 157 1.48 18.68 7.10
C GLY A 157 1.51 18.83 5.58
N ASP A 158 2.67 18.67 4.93
CA ASP A 158 2.78 18.78 3.48
C ASP A 158 2.13 17.60 2.76
N PHE A 159 1.53 17.87 1.60
CA PHE A 159 1.07 16.82 0.69
C PHE A 159 2.21 16.35 -0.21
N VAL A 160 2.45 15.03 -0.20
CA VAL A 160 3.38 14.40 -1.15
C VAL A 160 2.75 14.31 -2.53
N CYS A 161 1.45 13.98 -2.58
CA CYS A 161 0.61 14.02 -3.78
C CYS A 161 -0.84 14.24 -3.38
N LYS A 162 -1.65 14.77 -4.32
CA LYS A 162 -3.09 14.97 -4.13
C LYS A 162 -3.88 14.08 -5.06
N GLU A 163 -5.08 13.70 -4.63
CA GLU A 163 -6.03 12.96 -5.47
C GLU A 163 -6.29 13.70 -6.78
N GLY A 164 -6.20 12.98 -7.90
CA GLY A 164 -6.36 13.53 -9.24
C GLY A 164 -5.07 14.03 -9.90
N ASP A 165 -3.98 14.26 -9.15
CA ASP A 165 -2.68 14.63 -9.71
C ASP A 165 -2.14 13.54 -10.66
N PRO A 166 -1.19 13.87 -11.56
CA PRO A 166 -0.48 12.87 -12.35
C PRO A 166 0.19 11.81 -11.45
N GLY A 167 0.04 10.53 -11.81
CA GLY A 167 0.49 9.38 -11.02
C GLY A 167 1.69 8.67 -11.63
N ASP A 168 2.79 9.40 -11.88
CA ASP A 168 3.94 8.91 -12.64
C ASP A 168 5.12 8.42 -11.77
N SER A 169 4.89 8.14 -10.50
CA SER A 169 5.94 7.62 -9.60
C SER A 169 5.38 6.78 -8.46
N ILE A 170 6.23 5.92 -7.88
CA ILE A 170 6.00 5.16 -6.66
C ILE A 170 6.95 5.68 -5.59
N PHE A 171 6.48 5.75 -4.36
CA PHE A 171 7.22 6.27 -3.21
C PHE A 171 7.36 5.20 -2.13
N PHE A 172 8.57 5.03 -1.59
CA PHE A 172 8.86 4.17 -0.44
C PHE A 172 9.21 5.06 0.75
N VAL A 173 8.54 4.86 1.88
CA VAL A 173 8.79 5.64 3.10
C VAL A 173 10.10 5.19 3.72
N SER A 174 11.12 6.06 3.71
CA SER A 174 12.42 5.79 4.35
C SER A 174 12.46 6.31 5.79
N ALA A 175 11.76 7.40 6.09
CA ALA A 175 11.62 7.93 7.45
C ALA A 175 10.35 8.77 7.57
N GLY A 176 9.72 8.74 8.75
CA GLY A 176 8.51 9.49 9.03
C GLY A 176 7.24 8.67 8.80
N GLU A 177 6.10 9.35 8.82
CA GLU A 177 4.79 8.75 8.69
C GLU A 177 3.91 9.59 7.78
N VAL A 178 3.04 8.95 7.03
CA VAL A 178 2.04 9.60 6.18
C VAL A 178 0.65 9.03 6.44
N GLU A 179 -0.36 9.84 6.17
CA GLU A 179 -1.74 9.39 6.05
C GLU A 179 -2.21 9.43 4.61
N VAL A 180 -3.00 8.44 4.24
CA VAL A 180 -3.64 8.33 2.93
C VAL A 180 -5.09 8.75 3.08
N LEU A 181 -5.50 9.76 2.32
CA LEU A 181 -6.81 10.39 2.38
C LEU A 181 -7.55 10.25 1.05
N LYS A 182 -8.82 9.88 1.11
CA LYS A 182 -9.70 9.79 -0.07
C LYS A 182 -10.86 10.74 0.07
N TYR A 183 -11.08 11.60 -0.91
CA TYR A 183 -12.24 12.48 -0.92
C TYR A 183 -13.53 11.70 -1.19
N MET A 184 -14.45 11.74 -0.23
CA MET A 184 -15.75 11.07 -0.31
C MET A 184 -16.82 12.05 -0.75
N LYS A 185 -17.23 11.99 -2.03
CA LYS A 185 -18.26 12.85 -2.62
C LYS A 185 -19.57 12.85 -1.84
N ARG A 186 -19.93 11.71 -1.22
CA ARG A 186 -21.17 11.53 -0.47
C ARG A 186 -21.24 12.44 0.77
N ASN A 187 -20.14 12.60 1.47
CA ASN A 187 -20.06 13.33 2.74
C ASN A 187 -19.30 14.64 2.62
N GLN A 188 -18.76 14.98 1.43
CA GLN A 188 -17.89 16.15 1.17
C GLN A 188 -16.70 16.28 2.15
N GLN A 189 -16.17 15.14 2.60
CA GLN A 189 -15.07 15.05 3.56
C GLN A 189 -14.02 14.04 3.10
N ASP A 190 -12.79 14.23 3.56
CA ASP A 190 -11.73 13.26 3.38
C ASP A 190 -11.92 12.08 4.32
N ALA A 191 -11.96 10.85 3.76
CA ALA A 191 -11.92 9.63 4.53
C ALA A 191 -10.46 9.20 4.72
N HIS A 192 -10.07 8.91 5.95
CA HIS A 192 -8.77 8.33 6.27
C HIS A 192 -8.75 6.86 5.84
N LEU A 193 -7.86 6.52 4.90
CA LEU A 193 -7.75 5.17 4.35
C LEU A 193 -6.75 4.31 5.11
N SER A 194 -5.56 4.84 5.32
CA SER A 194 -4.48 4.15 6.02
C SER A 194 -3.43 5.14 6.51
N ARG A 195 -2.62 4.67 7.46
CA ARG A 195 -1.38 5.30 7.90
C ARG A 195 -0.23 4.42 7.44
N LEU A 196 0.77 5.04 6.82
CA LEU A 196 1.94 4.36 6.31
C LEU A 196 3.18 4.91 7.03
N SER A 197 4.13 4.03 7.28
CA SER A 197 5.36 4.30 8.01
C SER A 197 6.58 3.76 7.28
N GLU A 198 7.73 3.82 7.90
CA GLU A 198 8.98 3.28 7.35
C GLU A 198 8.82 1.83 6.86
N GLY A 199 9.24 1.57 5.63
CA GLY A 199 9.09 0.29 4.96
C GLY A 199 7.84 0.17 4.09
N ASP A 200 6.85 1.02 4.30
CA ASP A 200 5.66 1.09 3.45
C ASP A 200 5.94 1.86 2.16
N PHE A 201 5.00 1.77 1.21
CA PHE A 201 5.07 2.49 -0.05
C PHE A 201 3.68 2.91 -0.51
N PHE A 202 3.62 3.89 -1.44
CA PHE A 202 2.38 4.42 -2.00
C PHE A 202 2.59 4.97 -3.41
N GLY A 203 1.48 5.32 -4.08
CA GLY A 203 1.50 5.89 -5.43
C GLY A 203 1.36 4.86 -6.54
N GLU A 204 1.33 3.57 -6.21
CA GLU A 204 1.25 2.44 -7.13
C GLU A 204 -0.05 2.42 -7.95
N PHE A 205 -1.16 2.92 -7.39
CA PHE A 205 -2.44 2.93 -8.11
C PHE A 205 -2.37 3.81 -9.36
N GLY A 206 -1.91 5.05 -9.23
CA GLY A 206 -1.77 5.94 -10.37
C GLY A 206 -0.78 5.42 -11.40
N PHE A 207 0.27 4.77 -10.92
CA PHE A 207 1.29 4.21 -11.78
C PHE A 207 0.78 3.07 -12.70
N PHE A 208 -0.06 2.17 -12.18
CA PHE A 208 -0.52 0.97 -12.88
C PHE A 208 -1.92 1.09 -13.51
N SER A 209 -2.66 2.18 -13.28
CA SER A 209 -4.02 2.35 -13.80
C SER A 209 -4.11 3.47 -14.84
N ASP A 210 -4.73 4.56 -14.49
CA ASP A 210 -5.09 5.68 -15.36
C ASP A 210 -4.12 6.88 -15.29
N ARG A 211 -2.97 6.68 -14.66
CA ARG A 211 -1.95 7.71 -14.41
C ARG A 211 -2.43 8.88 -13.54
N LYS A 212 -3.42 8.65 -12.68
CA LYS A 212 -3.89 9.63 -11.71
C LYS A 212 -3.68 9.12 -10.30
N ARG A 213 -3.40 10.02 -9.37
CA ARG A 213 -3.40 9.69 -7.95
C ARG A 213 -4.82 9.39 -7.49
N HIS A 214 -5.04 8.23 -6.91
CA HIS A 214 -6.35 7.77 -6.44
C HIS A 214 -6.69 8.22 -5.04
N ALA A 215 -5.72 8.80 -4.33
CA ALA A 215 -5.86 9.36 -2.99
C ALA A 215 -4.81 10.44 -2.78
N SER A 216 -5.05 11.33 -1.82
CA SER A 216 -4.05 12.29 -1.33
C SER A 216 -3.18 11.64 -0.27
N VAL A 217 -1.89 11.98 -0.23
CA VAL A 217 -0.96 11.49 0.80
C VAL A 217 -0.34 12.70 1.48
N ARG A 218 -0.55 12.82 2.79
CA ARG A 218 -0.08 13.92 3.64
C ARG A 218 0.91 13.42 4.69
N ALA A 219 2.00 14.14 4.88
CA ALA A 219 3.00 13.86 5.90
C ALA A 219 2.44 14.16 7.30
N LEU A 220 2.53 13.19 8.21
CA LEU A 220 2.16 13.34 9.62
C LEU A 220 3.35 13.78 10.50
N THR A 221 4.55 13.62 9.99
CA THR A 221 5.82 14.03 10.59
C THR A 221 6.75 14.53 9.50
N ASP A 222 7.92 15.09 9.83
CA ASP A 222 8.98 15.25 8.85
C ASP A 222 9.23 13.93 8.12
N LEU A 223 9.11 13.95 6.80
CA LEU A 223 9.07 12.78 5.93
C LEU A 223 10.27 12.73 5.00
N GLU A 224 10.83 11.54 4.83
CA GLU A 224 11.74 11.22 3.74
C GLU A 224 11.23 10.00 2.99
N VAL A 225 11.12 10.11 1.67
CA VAL A 225 10.71 9.03 0.78
C VAL A 225 11.73 8.82 -0.33
N LEU A 226 11.82 7.58 -0.80
CA LEU A 226 12.54 7.21 -2.01
C LEU A 226 11.53 7.11 -3.14
N GLU A 227 11.72 7.91 -4.18
CA GLU A 227 10.83 8.00 -5.34
C GLU A 227 11.46 7.27 -6.53
N ILE A 228 10.68 6.46 -7.24
CA ILE A 228 11.03 5.93 -8.54
C ILE A 228 9.99 6.39 -9.57
N SER A 229 10.47 7.05 -10.64
CA SER A 229 9.60 7.49 -11.72
C SER A 229 9.17 6.32 -12.62
N LYS A 230 8.06 6.52 -13.33
CA LYS A 230 7.57 5.56 -14.33
C LYS A 230 8.61 5.30 -15.42
N GLU A 231 9.27 6.34 -15.91
CA GLU A 231 10.31 6.23 -16.92
C GLU A 231 11.46 5.31 -16.46
N ASN A 232 11.92 5.50 -15.22
CA ASN A 232 12.95 4.65 -14.63
C ASN A 232 12.48 3.20 -14.46
N LEU A 233 11.23 2.98 -14.03
CA LEU A 233 10.66 1.63 -13.91
C LEU A 233 10.42 0.96 -15.28
N ASP A 234 9.96 1.69 -16.27
CA ASP A 234 9.81 1.18 -17.65
C ASP A 234 11.18 0.76 -18.20
N THR A 235 12.22 1.56 -17.99
CA THR A 235 13.61 1.22 -18.37
C THR A 235 14.10 -0.05 -17.65
N LEU A 236 13.85 -0.16 -16.34
CA LEU A 236 14.19 -1.37 -15.56
C LEU A 236 13.48 -2.62 -16.08
N THR A 237 12.21 -2.50 -16.48
CA THR A 237 11.46 -3.65 -17.00
C THR A 237 11.91 -4.09 -18.39
N VAL A 238 12.54 -3.20 -19.17
CA VAL A 238 13.21 -3.54 -20.44
C VAL A 238 14.51 -4.29 -20.16
N SER A 239 15.35 -3.76 -19.25
CA SER A 239 16.63 -4.39 -18.89
C SER A 239 16.43 -5.71 -18.12
N HIS A 240 15.37 -5.80 -17.33
CA HIS A 240 15.05 -6.94 -16.48
C HIS A 240 13.57 -7.36 -16.65
N PRO A 241 13.22 -8.12 -17.70
CA PRO A 241 11.82 -8.46 -18.03
C PRO A 241 11.07 -9.19 -16.89
N ARG A 242 11.80 -9.92 -16.02
CA ARG A 242 11.24 -10.56 -14.84
C ARG A 242 10.64 -9.56 -13.84
N MET A 243 11.24 -8.38 -13.70
CA MET A 243 10.75 -7.33 -12.80
C MET A 243 9.33 -6.89 -13.13
N ARG A 244 8.97 -6.87 -14.42
CA ARG A 244 7.60 -6.53 -14.85
C ARG A 244 6.56 -7.45 -14.19
N ASN A 245 6.84 -8.74 -14.14
CA ASN A 245 5.91 -9.70 -13.54
C ASN A 245 5.84 -9.54 -12.00
N ILE A 246 6.98 -9.28 -11.36
CA ILE A 246 7.05 -9.00 -9.91
C ILE A 246 6.22 -7.77 -9.58
N LEU A 247 6.44 -6.66 -10.29
CA LEU A 247 5.72 -5.41 -10.12
C LEU A 247 4.21 -5.58 -10.38
N LEU A 248 3.82 -6.30 -11.43
CA LEU A 248 2.41 -6.56 -11.74
C LEU A 248 1.73 -7.42 -10.67
N ASN A 249 2.41 -8.46 -10.18
CA ASN A 249 1.85 -9.31 -9.12
C ASN A 249 1.69 -8.54 -7.80
N PHE A 250 2.67 -7.72 -7.49
CA PHE A 250 2.64 -6.83 -6.36
C PHE A 250 1.47 -5.84 -6.44
N TYR A 251 1.32 -5.15 -7.58
CA TYR A 251 0.20 -4.26 -7.84
C TYR A 251 -1.16 -4.97 -7.71
N LYS A 252 -1.29 -6.16 -8.30
CA LYS A 252 -2.53 -6.95 -8.20
C LYS A 252 -2.91 -7.22 -6.73
N LYS A 253 -1.95 -7.69 -5.93
CA LYS A 253 -2.18 -7.94 -4.50
C LYS A 253 -2.64 -6.67 -3.77
N ARG A 254 -1.99 -5.55 -4.03
CA ARG A 254 -2.30 -4.26 -3.40
C ARG A 254 -3.69 -3.74 -3.78
N VAL A 255 -4.04 -3.82 -5.07
CA VAL A 255 -5.39 -3.45 -5.55
C VAL A 255 -6.47 -4.29 -4.87
N ILE A 256 -6.25 -5.61 -4.77
CA ILE A 256 -7.20 -6.50 -4.11
C ILE A 256 -7.32 -6.15 -2.62
N ASP A 257 -6.20 -5.99 -1.90
CA ASP A 257 -6.23 -5.61 -0.48
C ASP A 257 -6.98 -4.30 -0.25
N THR A 258 -6.74 -3.29 -1.08
CA THR A 258 -7.45 -2.01 -0.99
C THR A 258 -8.95 -2.16 -1.25
N LEU A 259 -9.34 -2.92 -2.28
CA LEU A 259 -10.77 -3.18 -2.54
C LEU A 259 -11.43 -3.92 -1.38
N LEU A 260 -10.74 -4.89 -0.78
CA LEU A 260 -11.22 -5.59 0.41
C LEU A 260 -11.30 -4.66 1.63
N ALA A 261 -10.32 -3.77 1.83
CA ALA A 261 -10.33 -2.81 2.94
C ALA A 261 -11.53 -1.85 2.90
N PHE A 262 -11.97 -1.48 1.70
CA PHE A 262 -13.16 -0.63 1.50
C PHE A 262 -14.47 -1.39 1.37
N SER A 263 -14.41 -2.70 1.24
CA SER A 263 -15.62 -3.51 1.18
C SER A 263 -16.36 -3.46 2.52
N PRO A 264 -17.68 -3.25 2.53
CA PRO A 264 -18.48 -3.36 3.75
C PRO A 264 -18.33 -4.71 4.47
N LEU A 265 -17.96 -5.75 3.72
CA LEU A 265 -17.78 -7.10 4.25
C LEU A 265 -16.40 -7.34 4.85
N PHE A 266 -15.34 -6.92 4.15
CA PHE A 266 -13.97 -7.30 4.47
C PHE A 266 -13.19 -6.18 5.18
N GLY A 267 -13.73 -4.96 5.22
CA GLY A 267 -13.08 -3.82 5.87
C GLY A 267 -12.93 -3.97 7.39
N CYS A 268 -13.73 -4.85 8.01
CA CYS A 268 -13.59 -5.17 9.43
C CYS A 268 -12.40 -6.09 9.75
N LEU A 269 -11.77 -6.71 8.74
CA LEU A 269 -10.62 -7.60 8.93
C LEU A 269 -9.34 -6.81 9.17
N PRO A 270 -8.47 -7.26 10.10
CA PRO A 270 -7.11 -6.77 10.22
C PRO A 270 -6.30 -6.96 8.91
N PRO A 271 -5.29 -6.12 8.65
CA PRO A 271 -4.51 -6.17 7.41
C PRO A 271 -3.83 -7.52 7.13
N ASP A 272 -3.33 -8.20 8.16
CA ASP A 272 -2.71 -9.52 8.07
C ASP A 272 -3.70 -10.60 7.60
N GLN A 273 -4.93 -10.55 8.11
CA GLN A 273 -5.99 -11.46 7.69
C GLN A 273 -6.47 -11.16 6.27
N ARG A 274 -6.60 -9.88 5.89
CA ARG A 274 -6.91 -9.51 4.51
C ARG A 274 -5.84 -9.99 3.53
N ALA A 275 -4.56 -9.89 3.90
CA ALA A 275 -3.46 -10.35 3.07
C ALA A 275 -3.54 -11.85 2.72
N LEU A 276 -4.00 -12.68 3.65
CA LEU A 276 -4.27 -14.10 3.41
C LEU A 276 -5.39 -14.30 2.38
N LEU A 277 -6.44 -13.47 2.43
CA LEU A 277 -7.54 -13.53 1.48
C LEU A 277 -7.15 -13.08 0.08
N VAL A 278 -6.31 -12.06 -0.03
CA VAL A 278 -5.84 -11.53 -1.32
C VAL A 278 -5.30 -12.63 -2.24
N SER A 279 -4.58 -13.60 -1.68
CA SER A 279 -4.00 -14.71 -2.44
C SER A 279 -5.03 -15.70 -3.00
N ARG A 280 -6.24 -15.73 -2.46
CA ARG A 280 -7.33 -16.66 -2.85
C ARG A 280 -8.23 -16.10 -3.95
N PHE A 281 -8.18 -14.79 -4.18
CA PHE A 281 -8.93 -14.15 -5.26
C PHE A 281 -8.22 -14.33 -6.61
N THR A 282 -9.00 -14.65 -7.64
CA THR A 282 -8.54 -14.70 -9.02
C THR A 282 -9.15 -13.57 -9.83
N LEU A 283 -8.34 -12.92 -10.68
CA LEU A 283 -8.81 -11.86 -11.55
C LEU A 283 -9.43 -12.47 -12.81
N ARG A 284 -10.70 -12.11 -13.07
CA ARG A 284 -11.44 -12.49 -14.27
C ARG A 284 -11.80 -11.25 -15.09
N ARG A 285 -11.47 -11.26 -16.38
CA ARG A 285 -11.78 -10.18 -17.32
C ARG A 285 -12.86 -10.60 -18.27
N LEU A 286 -13.89 -9.80 -18.43
CA LEU A 286 -15.02 -10.04 -19.30
C LEU A 286 -15.28 -8.81 -20.15
N GLY A 287 -15.60 -9.02 -21.43
CA GLY A 287 -16.09 -7.96 -22.30
C GLY A 287 -17.49 -7.52 -21.89
N GLU A 288 -18.04 -6.56 -22.60
CA GLU A 288 -19.43 -6.12 -22.48
C GLU A 288 -20.42 -7.25 -22.87
N ASN A 289 -21.61 -7.25 -22.30
CA ASN A 289 -22.70 -8.20 -22.58
C ASN A 289 -22.36 -9.68 -22.33
N ARG A 290 -21.44 -9.99 -21.40
CA ARG A 290 -21.08 -11.36 -21.04
C ARG A 290 -21.86 -11.85 -19.83
N VAL A 291 -22.47 -13.01 -19.93
CA VAL A 291 -23.12 -13.69 -18.80
C VAL A 291 -22.03 -14.21 -17.86
N ILE A 292 -22.16 -13.90 -16.58
CA ILE A 292 -21.28 -14.38 -15.51
C ILE A 292 -21.83 -15.69 -14.96
N PHE A 293 -23.12 -15.71 -14.65
CA PHE A 293 -23.92 -16.91 -14.35
C PHE A 293 -25.40 -16.62 -14.61
N GLU A 294 -26.17 -17.68 -14.79
CA GLU A 294 -27.61 -17.64 -14.99
C GLU A 294 -28.36 -18.04 -13.74
N GLU A 295 -29.60 -17.55 -13.60
CA GLU A 295 -30.55 -17.97 -12.59
C GLU A 295 -30.74 -19.51 -12.64
N GLY A 296 -30.82 -20.15 -11.48
CA GLY A 296 -30.92 -21.60 -11.34
C GLY A 296 -29.60 -22.35 -11.43
N ALA A 297 -28.50 -21.72 -11.85
CA ALA A 297 -27.17 -22.35 -11.91
C ALA A 297 -26.63 -22.68 -10.49
N PRO A 298 -25.76 -23.69 -10.35
CA PRO A 298 -25.15 -23.99 -9.04
C PRO A 298 -24.24 -22.84 -8.57
N PRO A 299 -24.19 -22.55 -7.24
CA PRO A 299 -23.35 -21.50 -6.70
C PRO A 299 -21.91 -21.99 -6.59
N THR A 300 -21.02 -21.52 -7.43
CA THR A 300 -19.60 -21.94 -7.49
C THR A 300 -18.62 -20.91 -7.00
N SER A 301 -19.01 -19.63 -6.98
CA SER A 301 -18.10 -18.51 -6.70
C SER A 301 -18.85 -17.29 -6.15
N PHE A 302 -18.10 -16.47 -5.44
CA PHE A 302 -18.44 -15.11 -5.01
C PHE A 302 -17.61 -14.11 -5.82
N PHE A 303 -18.13 -12.93 -6.09
CA PHE A 303 -17.49 -11.94 -6.95
C PHE A 303 -17.49 -10.55 -6.33
N VAL A 304 -16.36 -9.82 -6.47
CA VAL A 304 -16.23 -8.39 -6.19
C VAL A 304 -15.91 -7.66 -7.49
N ILE A 305 -16.57 -6.56 -7.76
CA ILE A 305 -16.33 -5.76 -8.98
C ILE A 305 -15.12 -4.87 -8.75
N LYS A 306 -14.00 -5.20 -9.42
CA LYS A 306 -12.80 -4.37 -9.40
C LYS A 306 -12.96 -3.14 -10.28
N GLN A 307 -13.59 -3.29 -11.45
CA GLN A 307 -13.86 -2.23 -12.41
C GLN A 307 -14.97 -2.66 -13.36
N GLY A 308 -15.75 -1.71 -13.84
CA GLY A 308 -16.86 -1.97 -14.76
C GLY A 308 -18.22 -1.95 -14.06
N GLU A 309 -19.19 -2.63 -14.68
CA GLU A 309 -20.59 -2.58 -14.25
C GLU A 309 -21.29 -3.88 -14.66
N VAL A 310 -22.15 -4.41 -13.79
CA VAL A 310 -22.95 -5.59 -14.07
C VAL A 310 -24.42 -5.33 -13.77
N GLU A 311 -25.28 -5.98 -14.51
CA GLU A 311 -26.73 -6.03 -14.31
C GLU A 311 -27.10 -7.35 -13.63
N VAL A 312 -27.86 -7.25 -12.55
CA VAL A 312 -28.51 -8.39 -11.87
C VAL A 312 -29.97 -8.40 -12.30
N SER A 313 -30.44 -9.51 -12.83
CA SER A 313 -31.81 -9.63 -13.35
C SER A 313 -32.38 -11.00 -13.10
N THR A 314 -33.71 -11.09 -13.03
CA THR A 314 -34.47 -12.35 -12.96
C THR A 314 -35.49 -12.42 -14.09
N SER A 315 -35.83 -13.63 -14.48
CA SER A 315 -36.90 -13.89 -15.46
C SER A 315 -37.71 -15.07 -14.98
N GLU A 316 -38.98 -14.88 -14.57
CA GLU A 316 -39.90 -15.99 -14.39
C GLU A 316 -40.37 -16.55 -15.75
N LYS A 317 -40.69 -17.84 -15.80
CA LYS A 317 -41.23 -18.49 -17.01
C LYS A 317 -42.40 -17.64 -17.56
N ASP A 318 -42.25 -17.21 -18.84
CA ASP A 318 -43.21 -16.42 -19.62
C ASP A 318 -43.38 -14.96 -19.20
N ARG A 319 -42.48 -14.38 -18.42
CA ARG A 319 -42.53 -12.94 -18.04
C ARG A 319 -41.30 -12.18 -18.54
N GLU A 320 -41.44 -10.86 -18.73
CA GLU A 320 -40.38 -9.98 -19.13
C GLU A 320 -39.25 -9.99 -18.08
N LYS A 321 -38.02 -9.85 -18.58
CA LYS A 321 -36.82 -9.72 -17.77
C LYS A 321 -36.92 -8.52 -16.84
N VAL A 322 -36.74 -8.72 -15.54
CA VAL A 322 -36.76 -7.70 -14.50
C VAL A 322 -35.34 -7.39 -14.04
N THR A 323 -34.88 -6.17 -14.17
CA THR A 323 -33.61 -5.72 -13.59
C THR A 323 -33.79 -5.47 -12.11
N LEU A 324 -33.04 -6.19 -11.28
CA LEU A 324 -33.05 -6.07 -9.83
C LEU A 324 -32.06 -5.04 -9.32
N ALA A 325 -30.88 -4.97 -9.93
CA ALA A 325 -29.83 -4.04 -9.55
C ALA A 325 -28.80 -3.82 -10.67
N ILE A 326 -28.16 -2.63 -10.66
CA ILE A 326 -26.95 -2.33 -11.39
C ILE A 326 -25.83 -2.17 -10.36
N LEU A 327 -24.84 -3.06 -10.40
CA LEU A 327 -23.71 -3.07 -9.49
C LEU A 327 -22.46 -2.54 -10.16
N LYS A 328 -21.63 -1.80 -9.41
CA LYS A 328 -20.46 -1.07 -9.89
C LYS A 328 -19.21 -1.40 -9.10
N GLN A 329 -18.12 -0.74 -9.41
CA GLN A 329 -16.84 -0.89 -8.72
C GLN A 329 -17.01 -0.83 -7.18
N GLY A 330 -16.46 -1.83 -6.50
CA GLY A 330 -16.54 -1.99 -5.04
C GLY A 330 -17.74 -2.81 -4.57
N ASP A 331 -18.78 -2.98 -5.42
CA ASP A 331 -19.91 -3.85 -5.11
C ASP A 331 -19.51 -5.33 -5.29
N PHE A 332 -20.32 -6.20 -4.70
CA PHE A 332 -20.13 -7.65 -4.76
C PHE A 332 -21.46 -8.37 -5.00
N PHE A 333 -21.38 -9.61 -5.49
CA PHE A 333 -22.55 -10.44 -5.81
C PHE A 333 -22.23 -11.94 -5.77
N GLY A 334 -23.30 -12.74 -5.75
CA GLY A 334 -23.21 -14.20 -5.72
C GLY A 334 -23.10 -14.79 -4.31
N GLU A 335 -23.12 -13.96 -3.26
CA GLU A 335 -23.07 -14.35 -1.85
C GLU A 335 -24.32 -15.06 -1.38
N ILE A 336 -25.53 -14.60 -1.80
CA ILE A 336 -26.82 -15.09 -1.30
C ILE A 336 -26.94 -16.59 -1.50
N SER A 337 -26.67 -17.06 -2.70
CA SER A 337 -26.78 -18.47 -3.05
C SER A 337 -25.75 -19.34 -2.32
N LEU A 338 -24.57 -18.81 -2.02
CA LEU A 338 -23.54 -19.50 -1.25
C LEU A 338 -23.93 -19.61 0.24
N ILE A 339 -24.49 -18.53 0.82
CA ILE A 339 -24.93 -18.49 2.21
C ILE A 339 -26.12 -19.43 2.42
N LEU A 340 -27.12 -19.34 1.53
CA LEU A 340 -28.35 -20.12 1.62
C LEU A 340 -28.19 -21.56 1.10
N LYS A 341 -27.05 -21.90 0.49
CA LYS A 341 -26.78 -23.20 -0.15
C LYS A 341 -27.88 -23.56 -1.17
N GLN A 342 -28.26 -22.57 -1.98
CA GLN A 342 -29.32 -22.68 -3.00
C GLN A 342 -28.78 -22.32 -4.39
N PRO A 343 -29.43 -22.72 -5.48
CA PRO A 343 -29.10 -22.27 -6.83
C PRO A 343 -29.11 -20.74 -6.95
N ARG A 344 -28.47 -20.21 -7.98
CA ARG A 344 -28.45 -18.77 -8.27
C ARG A 344 -29.87 -18.23 -8.37
N MET A 345 -30.16 -17.19 -7.59
CA MET A 345 -31.51 -16.58 -7.50
C MET A 345 -31.75 -15.52 -8.58
N ALA A 346 -30.75 -15.17 -9.36
CA ALA A 346 -30.81 -14.21 -10.43
C ALA A 346 -29.68 -14.47 -11.43
N SER A 347 -29.83 -13.98 -12.65
CA SER A 347 -28.78 -13.92 -13.67
C SER A 347 -27.95 -12.66 -13.51
N VAL A 348 -26.65 -12.74 -13.77
CA VAL A 348 -25.74 -11.59 -13.77
C VAL A 348 -25.00 -11.51 -15.09
N ARG A 349 -25.04 -10.31 -15.71
CA ARG A 349 -24.41 -9.99 -16.99
C ARG A 349 -23.62 -8.69 -16.91
N THR A 350 -22.50 -8.61 -17.59
CA THR A 350 -21.75 -7.35 -17.73
C THR A 350 -22.47 -6.37 -18.65
N THR A 351 -22.60 -5.11 -18.25
CA THR A 351 -23.12 -4.00 -19.07
C THR A 351 -22.00 -3.18 -19.68
N LYS A 352 -20.79 -3.35 -19.20
CA LYS A 352 -19.54 -2.75 -19.70
C LYS A 352 -18.42 -3.77 -19.60
N ALA A 353 -17.28 -3.52 -20.26
CA ALA A 353 -16.07 -4.31 -20.00
C ALA A 353 -15.74 -4.29 -18.50
N THR A 354 -15.64 -5.47 -17.90
CA THR A 354 -15.63 -5.62 -16.44
C THR A 354 -14.47 -6.51 -15.98
N GLU A 355 -13.78 -6.08 -14.93
CA GLU A 355 -12.81 -6.88 -14.18
C GLU A 355 -13.42 -7.29 -12.83
N LEU A 356 -13.45 -8.58 -12.59
CA LEU A 356 -14.00 -9.19 -11.38
C LEU A 356 -12.89 -9.87 -10.57
N LEU A 357 -13.00 -9.79 -9.27
CA LEU A 357 -12.28 -10.65 -8.33
C LEU A 357 -13.18 -11.82 -7.98
N GLU A 358 -12.81 -13.01 -8.38
CA GLU A 358 -13.56 -14.24 -8.15
C GLU A 358 -12.96 -15.00 -6.97
N LEU A 359 -13.79 -15.35 -5.99
CA LEU A 359 -13.47 -16.22 -4.87
C LEU A 359 -14.28 -17.51 -5.01
N LYS A 360 -13.61 -18.65 -5.03
CA LYS A 360 -14.26 -19.95 -5.16
C LYS A 360 -15.07 -20.30 -3.91
N GLN A 361 -16.13 -21.10 -4.07
CA GLN A 361 -17.02 -21.52 -2.99
C GLN A 361 -16.27 -22.06 -1.77
N ALA A 362 -15.28 -22.94 -1.95
CA ALA A 362 -14.53 -23.53 -0.84
C ALA A 362 -13.77 -22.47 -0.01
N ASP A 363 -13.17 -21.49 -0.70
CA ASP A 363 -12.48 -20.38 -0.04
C ASP A 363 -13.45 -19.43 0.65
N PHE A 364 -14.63 -19.17 0.03
CA PHE A 364 -15.69 -18.37 0.62
C PHE A 364 -16.23 -19.03 1.91
N GLU A 365 -16.54 -20.32 1.87
CA GLU A 365 -17.01 -21.09 3.05
C GLU A 365 -15.97 -21.10 4.17
N TYR A 366 -14.68 -21.25 3.83
CA TYR A 366 -13.59 -21.15 4.80
C TYR A 366 -13.59 -19.79 5.50
N ILE A 367 -13.69 -18.69 4.75
CA ILE A 367 -13.69 -17.33 5.30
C ILE A 367 -14.89 -17.10 6.20
N VAL A 368 -16.09 -17.46 5.74
CA VAL A 368 -17.33 -17.29 6.50
C VAL A 368 -17.30 -18.10 7.82
N SER A 369 -16.67 -19.28 7.79
CA SER A 369 -16.52 -20.10 9.00
C SER A 369 -15.47 -19.58 9.96
N ALA A 370 -14.36 -19.01 9.43
CA ALA A 370 -13.24 -18.53 10.23
C ALA A 370 -13.50 -17.16 10.87
N TYR A 371 -14.37 -16.32 10.26
CA TYR A 371 -14.55 -14.92 10.67
C TYR A 371 -16.02 -14.59 10.92
N SER A 372 -16.44 -14.74 12.19
CA SER A 372 -17.83 -14.47 12.62
C SER A 372 -18.39 -13.09 12.23
N PRO A 373 -17.62 -11.97 12.27
CA PRO A 373 -18.13 -10.68 11.81
C PRO A 373 -18.51 -10.65 10.34
N ILE A 374 -17.76 -11.34 9.47
CA ILE A 374 -18.10 -11.45 8.05
C ILE A 374 -19.36 -12.25 7.85
N LYS A 375 -19.53 -13.36 8.59
CA LYS A 375 -20.72 -14.17 8.52
C LYS A 375 -21.96 -13.36 8.85
N SER A 376 -21.95 -12.64 9.98
CA SER A 376 -23.10 -11.81 10.41
C SER A 376 -23.39 -10.68 9.42
N ALA A 377 -22.38 -10.02 8.89
CA ALA A 377 -22.54 -8.98 7.88
C ALA A 377 -23.16 -9.51 6.58
N LEU A 378 -22.72 -10.69 6.12
CA LEU A 378 -23.27 -11.37 4.94
C LEU A 378 -24.71 -11.80 5.12
N GLU A 379 -25.06 -12.36 6.28
CA GLU A 379 -26.43 -12.79 6.59
C GLU A 379 -27.38 -11.59 6.59
N ASN A 380 -27.02 -10.48 7.23
CA ASN A 380 -27.81 -9.25 7.24
C ASN A 380 -28.00 -8.68 5.81
N LEU A 381 -26.93 -8.59 5.06
CA LEU A 381 -26.96 -8.10 3.68
C LEU A 381 -27.77 -8.99 2.74
N ALA A 382 -27.70 -10.31 2.91
CA ALA A 382 -28.52 -11.25 2.16
C ALA A 382 -30.02 -11.04 2.45
N GLN A 383 -30.40 -10.82 3.71
CA GLN A 383 -31.76 -10.51 4.09
C GLN A 383 -32.26 -9.19 3.49
N GLU A 384 -31.46 -8.13 3.56
CA GLU A 384 -31.80 -6.83 2.97
C GLU A 384 -32.00 -6.93 1.45
N ARG A 385 -31.10 -7.61 0.75
CA ARG A 385 -31.18 -7.81 -0.71
C ARG A 385 -32.40 -8.64 -1.11
N LEU A 386 -32.71 -9.69 -0.36
CA LEU A 386 -33.90 -10.50 -0.59
C LEU A 386 -35.19 -9.71 -0.37
N GLN A 387 -35.22 -8.86 0.64
CA GLN A 387 -36.37 -7.99 0.93
C GLN A 387 -36.56 -6.95 -0.19
N SER A 388 -35.48 -6.32 -0.64
CA SER A 388 -35.49 -5.38 -1.76
C SER A 388 -35.95 -6.05 -3.07
N THR A 389 -35.49 -7.26 -3.35
CA THR A 389 -35.91 -8.04 -4.52
C THR A 389 -37.41 -8.31 -4.49
N ARG A 390 -37.95 -8.73 -3.34
CA ARG A 390 -39.42 -8.96 -3.16
C ARG A 390 -40.20 -7.66 -3.39
N GLN A 391 -39.72 -6.53 -2.92
CA GLN A 391 -40.38 -5.24 -3.12
C GLN A 391 -40.42 -4.84 -4.61
N ILE A 392 -39.29 -4.97 -5.33
CA ILE A 392 -39.21 -4.68 -6.76
C ILE A 392 -40.21 -5.57 -7.53
N LEU A 393 -40.19 -6.87 -7.30
CA LEU A 393 -41.10 -7.80 -7.97
C LEU A 393 -42.57 -7.46 -7.66
N SER A 394 -42.92 -7.20 -6.40
CA SER A 394 -44.27 -6.86 -6.03
C SER A 394 -44.78 -5.54 -6.60
N SER A 395 -43.90 -4.53 -6.80
CA SER A 395 -44.28 -3.26 -7.40
C SER A 395 -44.54 -3.40 -8.91
N GLN A 396 -43.67 -4.13 -9.61
CA GLN A 396 -43.86 -4.36 -11.06
C GLN A 396 -45.07 -5.23 -11.38
N TRP A 397 -45.40 -6.22 -10.55
CA TRP A 397 -46.56 -7.05 -10.76
C TRP A 397 -47.88 -6.30 -10.46
N ARG A 398 -47.92 -5.31 -9.58
CA ARG A 398 -49.08 -4.43 -9.40
C ARG A 398 -49.34 -3.52 -10.61
N HIS A 399 -48.29 -3.07 -11.28
CA HIS A 399 -48.47 -2.28 -12.49
C HIS A 399 -48.93 -3.13 -13.70
N ALA A 400 -48.51 -4.37 -13.79
CA ALA A 400 -48.94 -5.29 -14.85
C ALA A 400 -50.38 -5.80 -14.67
N SER A 401 -50.91 -5.85 -13.43
CA SER A 401 -52.28 -6.28 -13.13
C SER A 401 -53.29 -5.14 -13.04
N GLY A 402 -52.87 -3.89 -13.15
CA GLY A 402 -53.72 -2.72 -12.99
C GLY A 402 -54.27 -2.09 -14.27
N THR A 403 -54.13 -2.73 -15.43
CA THR A 403 -54.53 -2.13 -16.71
C THR A 403 -55.80 -2.73 -17.33
N ASP A 404 -56.55 -3.58 -16.60
CA ASP A 404 -57.81 -4.06 -17.11
C ASP A 404 -58.91 -3.98 -16.04
N MET A 405 -59.33 -2.78 -15.63
CA MET A 405 -60.67 -2.47 -15.13
C MET A 405 -60.91 -0.95 -15.27
N VAL A 406 -61.38 -0.58 -16.43
CA VAL A 406 -62.31 0.56 -16.64
C VAL A 406 -63.35 0.11 -17.64
#